data_c89fe2ecd0afc59002a7c5f8754c6dd9
#
_entry.id   c89fe2ecd0afc59002a7c5f8754c6dd9
#
_cell.length_a   1.000
_cell.length_b   1.000
_cell.length_c   1.000
_cell.angle_alpha   90.00
_cell.angle_beta   90.00
_cell.angle_gamma   90.00
#
_symmetry.space_group_name_H-M   'P 1'
#
loop_
_entity.id
_entity.type
_entity.pdbx_description
1 polymer ?
#
loop_
_entity_poly.entity_id
_entity_poly.type
_entity_poly.pdbx_seq_one_letter_code
_entity_poly.pdbx_strand_id
1 'polypeptide(L)'
;MSRLYISGPITGVKNYKRIFQGAKDALTAKGYDVVNPAELTEVIGDSFSYDEILSIDLDLLHRCDVLVQLPGWGESRGANIEYGYALGADKIIIKLEDVLA
;
A
#
# COMPACT_ATOMS: atom_id res chain seq x y z
N MET A 1 13.17 12.83 4.45
CA MET A 1 12.28 12.56 3.31
C MET A 1 11.27 11.49 3.72
N SER A 2 10.01 11.72 3.40
CA SER A 2 8.96 10.78 3.77
C SER A 2 8.95 9.58 2.83
N ARG A 3 8.77 8.39 3.42
CA ARG A 3 8.57 7.15 2.67
C ARG A 3 7.10 6.80 2.70
N LEU A 4 6.53 6.62 1.53
CA LEU A 4 5.11 6.37 1.33
C LEU A 4 4.85 4.89 1.08
N TYR A 5 3.81 4.35 1.72
CA TYR A 5 3.34 2.98 1.52
C TYR A 5 1.99 3.03 0.80
N ILE A 6 1.87 2.30 -0.30
CA ILE A 6 0.61 2.25 -1.06
C ILE A 6 -0.29 1.15 -0.49
N SER A 7 -1.50 1.51 -0.12
CA SER A 7 -2.50 0.60 0.42
C SER A 7 -3.77 0.64 -0.42
N GLY A 8 -4.31 -0.53 -0.73
CA GLY A 8 -5.53 -0.61 -1.53
C GLY A 8 -5.97 -2.05 -1.77
N PRO A 9 -7.08 -2.22 -2.51
CA PRO A 9 -7.65 -3.54 -2.74
C PRO A 9 -6.81 -4.36 -3.72
N ILE A 10 -6.55 -5.61 -3.35
CA ILE A 10 -5.82 -6.58 -4.17
C ILE A 10 -6.71 -7.79 -4.49
N THR A 11 -7.29 -8.41 -3.45
CA THR A 11 -8.12 -9.61 -3.62
C THR A 11 -9.34 -9.31 -4.47
N GLY A 12 -9.50 -10.07 -5.55
CA GLY A 12 -10.63 -9.91 -6.46
C GLY A 12 -10.48 -8.77 -7.47
N VAL A 13 -9.35 -8.08 -7.47
CA VAL A 13 -9.09 -6.99 -8.42
C VAL A 13 -8.09 -7.49 -9.47
N LYS A 14 -8.56 -7.71 -10.69
CA LYS A 14 -7.74 -8.33 -11.75
C LYS A 14 -6.51 -7.52 -12.14
N ASN A 15 -6.64 -6.19 -12.15
CA ASN A 15 -5.59 -5.30 -12.60
C ASN A 15 -4.89 -4.57 -11.44
N TYR A 16 -4.88 -5.17 -10.25
CA TYR A 16 -4.30 -4.50 -9.09
C TYR A 16 -2.82 -4.15 -9.28
N LYS A 17 -2.06 -4.99 -9.96
CA LYS A 17 -0.63 -4.74 -10.21
C LYS A 17 -0.42 -3.45 -11.00
N ARG A 18 -1.25 -3.24 -12.02
CA ARG A 18 -1.20 -2.03 -12.85
C ARG A 18 -1.58 -0.81 -12.05
N ILE A 19 -2.63 -0.92 -11.23
CA ILE A 19 -3.12 0.19 -10.41
C ILE A 19 -2.04 0.61 -9.40
N PHE A 20 -1.45 -0.35 -8.69
CA PHE A 20 -0.38 -0.08 -7.73
C PHE A 20 0.85 0.50 -8.40
N GLN A 21 1.25 -0.05 -9.56
CA GLN A 21 2.42 0.45 -10.29
C GLN A 21 2.19 1.87 -10.81
N GLY A 22 1.00 2.15 -11.32
CA GLY A 22 0.64 3.51 -11.76
C GLY A 22 0.72 4.52 -10.64
N ALA A 23 0.24 4.16 -9.45
CA ALA A 23 0.33 5.00 -8.27
C ALA A 23 1.79 5.23 -7.87
N LYS A 24 2.60 4.18 -7.87
CA LYS A 24 4.03 4.29 -7.55
C LYS A 24 4.74 5.21 -8.54
N ASP A 25 4.46 5.06 -9.83
CA ASP A 25 5.09 5.89 -10.86
C ASP A 25 4.74 7.36 -10.68
N ALA A 26 3.47 7.67 -10.44
CA ALA A 26 3.01 9.03 -10.25
C ALA A 26 3.63 9.68 -9.01
N LEU A 27 3.69 8.96 -7.91
CA LEU A 27 4.29 9.46 -6.65
C LEU A 27 5.80 9.62 -6.78
N THR A 28 6.46 8.67 -7.44
CA THR A 28 7.91 8.74 -7.69
C THR A 28 8.24 9.94 -8.56
N ALA A 29 7.41 10.23 -9.56
CA ALA A 29 7.59 11.39 -10.43
C ALA A 29 7.52 12.72 -9.65
N LYS A 30 6.82 12.73 -8.51
CA LYS A 30 6.77 13.90 -7.61
C LYS A 30 7.95 13.95 -6.63
N GLY A 31 8.86 12.97 -6.69
CA GLY A 31 10.06 12.95 -5.86
C GLY A 31 9.93 12.18 -4.55
N TYR A 32 8.83 11.45 -4.34
CA TYR A 32 8.66 10.66 -3.12
C TYR A 32 9.37 9.31 -3.21
N ASP A 33 9.79 8.80 -2.06
CA ASP A 33 10.27 7.43 -1.89
C ASP A 33 9.04 6.55 -1.62
N VAL A 34 8.79 5.55 -2.46
CA VAL A 34 7.52 4.82 -2.46
C VAL A 34 7.74 3.31 -2.33
N VAL A 35 7.01 2.71 -1.40
CA VAL A 35 6.95 1.25 -1.25
C VAL A 35 5.64 0.76 -1.85
N ASN A 36 5.76 -0.12 -2.85
CA ASN A 36 4.62 -0.78 -3.47
C ASN A 36 4.61 -2.25 -3.03
N PRO A 37 3.72 -2.64 -2.10
CA PRO A 37 3.71 -4.02 -1.60
C PRO A 37 3.32 -5.05 -2.65
N ALA A 38 2.64 -4.64 -3.73
CA ALA A 38 2.28 -5.54 -4.80
C ALA A 38 3.50 -6.10 -5.54
N GLU A 39 4.61 -5.38 -5.55
CA GLU A 39 5.87 -5.88 -6.14
C GLU A 39 6.37 -7.11 -5.38
N LEU A 40 6.30 -7.08 -4.06
CA LEU A 40 6.72 -8.20 -3.24
C LEU A 40 5.78 -9.39 -3.40
N THR A 41 4.48 -9.15 -3.42
CA THR A 41 3.47 -10.19 -3.64
C THR A 41 3.73 -10.91 -4.97
N GLU A 42 4.11 -10.18 -5.99
CA GLU A 42 4.45 -10.76 -7.30
C GLU A 42 5.65 -11.70 -7.21
N VAL A 43 6.66 -11.35 -6.43
CA VAL A 43 7.89 -12.13 -6.29
C VAL A 43 7.66 -13.40 -5.47
N ILE A 44 7.01 -13.28 -4.32
CA ILE A 44 6.81 -14.42 -3.42
C ILE A 44 5.60 -15.28 -3.82
N GLY A 45 4.68 -14.70 -4.61
CA GLY A 45 3.58 -15.41 -5.26
C GLY A 45 2.79 -16.32 -4.33
N ASP A 46 2.62 -17.58 -4.76
CA ASP A 46 1.82 -18.57 -4.06
C ASP A 46 2.58 -19.30 -2.95
N SER A 47 3.83 -18.92 -2.70
CA SER A 47 4.67 -19.57 -1.69
C SER A 47 4.24 -19.24 -0.26
N PHE A 48 3.50 -18.15 -0.07
CA PHE A 48 3.09 -17.67 1.25
C PHE A 48 1.57 -17.56 1.33
N SER A 49 1.04 -17.77 2.53
CA SER A 49 -0.40 -17.59 2.78
C SER A 49 -0.76 -16.10 2.79
N TYR A 50 -2.08 -15.82 2.70
CA TYR A 50 -2.59 -14.47 2.81
C TYR A 50 -2.13 -13.78 4.09
N ASP A 51 -2.25 -14.48 5.23
CA ASP A 51 -1.87 -13.91 6.53
C ASP A 51 -0.36 -13.66 6.62
N GLU A 52 0.45 -14.53 6.02
CA GLU A 52 1.90 -14.32 5.96
C GLU A 52 2.26 -13.09 5.13
N ILE A 53 1.62 -12.94 3.97
CA ILE A 53 1.83 -11.77 3.11
C ILE A 53 1.42 -10.50 3.83
N LEU A 54 0.27 -10.51 4.50
CA LEU A 54 -0.21 -9.36 5.25
C LEU A 54 0.77 -8.98 6.38
N SER A 55 1.33 -9.97 7.06
CA SER A 55 2.33 -9.75 8.11
C SER A 55 3.57 -9.05 7.54
N ILE A 56 4.04 -9.46 6.37
CA ILE A 56 5.17 -8.82 5.69
C ILE A 56 4.80 -7.40 5.28
N ASP A 57 3.60 -7.20 4.76
CA ASP A 57 3.14 -5.88 4.35
C ASP A 57 3.07 -4.92 5.54
N LEU A 58 2.60 -5.37 6.69
CA LEU A 58 2.58 -4.56 7.91
C LEU A 58 3.99 -4.19 8.38
N ASP A 59 4.95 -5.10 8.21
CA ASP A 59 6.35 -4.81 8.53
C ASP A 59 6.92 -3.73 7.58
N LEU A 60 6.57 -3.80 6.31
CA LEU A 60 6.94 -2.76 5.34
C LEU A 60 6.30 -1.41 5.70
N LEU A 61 5.01 -1.43 6.04
CA LEU A 61 4.30 -0.22 6.46
C LEU A 61 4.93 0.39 7.71
N HIS A 62 5.35 -0.44 8.65
CA HIS A 62 6.04 0.01 9.86
C HIS A 62 7.24 0.90 9.53
N ARG A 63 7.93 0.61 8.44
CA ARG A 63 9.13 1.33 7.99
C ARG A 63 8.83 2.57 7.15
N CYS A 64 7.55 2.87 6.94
CA CYS A 64 7.10 4.03 6.17
C CYS A 64 6.49 5.08 7.08
N ASP A 65 6.46 6.32 6.60
CA ASP A 65 5.93 7.45 7.36
C ASP A 65 4.47 7.75 7.02
N VAL A 66 4.06 7.40 5.82
CA VAL A 66 2.77 7.80 5.25
C VAL A 66 2.09 6.59 4.63
N LEU A 67 0.80 6.42 4.95
CA LEU A 67 -0.07 5.46 4.26
C LEU A 67 -0.85 6.20 3.18
N VAL A 68 -0.65 5.80 1.93
CA VAL A 68 -1.39 6.36 0.79
C VAL A 68 -2.49 5.40 0.39
N GLN A 69 -3.73 5.86 0.47
CA GLN A 69 -4.91 5.04 0.22
C GLN A 69 -5.36 5.15 -1.23
N LEU A 70 -5.42 4.00 -1.92
CA LEU A 70 -5.98 3.90 -3.26
C LEU A 70 -7.52 3.90 -3.20
N PRO A 71 -8.21 4.29 -4.28
CA PRO A 71 -9.66 4.18 -4.35
C PRO A 71 -10.14 2.75 -4.04
N GLY A 72 -11.24 2.63 -3.31
CA GLY A 72 -11.81 1.34 -2.94
C GLY A 72 -11.19 0.68 -1.72
N TRP A 73 -10.23 1.33 -1.05
CA TRP A 73 -9.55 0.74 0.10
C TRP A 73 -10.51 0.31 1.21
N GLY A 74 -11.61 1.04 1.39
CA GLY A 74 -12.56 0.78 2.49
C GLY A 74 -13.26 -0.56 2.39
N GLU A 75 -13.31 -1.18 1.21
CA GLU A 75 -13.91 -2.49 1.00
C GLU A 75 -12.89 -3.63 1.03
N SER A 76 -11.63 -3.33 1.24
CA SER A 76 -10.55 -4.31 1.29
C SER A 76 -10.20 -4.63 2.74
N ARG A 77 -10.25 -5.92 3.10
CA ARG A 77 -9.88 -6.37 4.45
C ARG A 77 -8.44 -5.99 4.77
N GLY A 78 -7.51 -6.28 3.86
CA GLY A 78 -6.09 -5.97 4.07
C GLY A 78 -5.83 -4.48 4.22
N ALA A 79 -6.46 -3.67 3.37
CA ALA A 79 -6.30 -2.22 3.43
C ALA A 79 -6.87 -1.64 4.73
N ASN A 80 -7.97 -2.21 5.25
CA ASN A 80 -8.52 -1.79 6.54
C ASN A 80 -7.60 -2.16 7.70
N ILE A 81 -6.96 -3.31 7.66
CA ILE A 81 -5.98 -3.70 8.67
C ILE A 81 -4.78 -2.75 8.65
N GLU A 82 -4.29 -2.42 7.47
CA GLU A 82 -3.21 -1.45 7.30
C GLU A 82 -3.60 -0.07 7.81
N TYR A 83 -4.82 0.36 7.53
CA TYR A 83 -5.36 1.62 8.03
C TYR A 83 -5.37 1.65 9.56
N GLY A 84 -5.88 0.59 10.20
CA GLY A 84 -5.89 0.48 11.66
C GLY A 84 -4.50 0.51 12.26
N TYR A 85 -3.54 -0.18 11.63
CA TYR A 85 -2.15 -0.14 12.08
C TYR A 85 -1.59 1.27 11.98
N ALA A 86 -1.81 1.95 10.86
CA ALA A 86 -1.29 3.30 10.64
C ALA A 86 -1.87 4.30 11.64
N LEU A 87 -3.15 4.16 11.98
CA LEU A 87 -3.77 4.97 13.02
C LEU A 87 -3.10 4.78 14.37
N GLY A 88 -2.91 3.52 14.78
CA GLY A 88 -2.31 3.19 16.06
C GLY A 88 -0.84 3.59 16.16
N ALA A 89 -0.14 3.65 15.03
CA ALA A 89 1.27 4.02 14.96
C ALA A 89 1.51 5.51 14.67
N ASP A 90 0.45 6.31 14.68
CA ASP A 90 0.50 7.76 14.40
C ASP A 90 1.13 8.12 13.06
N LYS A 91 0.90 7.29 12.06
CA LYS A 91 1.38 7.60 10.71
C LYS A 91 0.44 8.58 10.01
N ILE A 92 0.98 9.32 9.06
CA ILE A 92 0.15 10.18 8.21
C ILE A 92 -0.66 9.30 7.27
N ILE A 93 -1.95 9.57 7.14
CA ILE A 93 -2.86 8.84 6.26
C ILE A 93 -3.45 9.82 5.27
N ILE A 94 -3.29 9.53 3.98
CA ILE A 94 -3.74 10.43 2.92
C ILE A 94 -4.22 9.63 1.70
N LYS A 95 -5.26 10.10 1.04
CA LYS A 95 -5.73 9.48 -0.21
C LYS A 95 -4.80 9.83 -1.36
N LEU A 96 -4.62 8.90 -2.29
CA LEU A 96 -3.77 9.11 -3.47
C LEU A 96 -4.16 10.38 -4.22
N GLU A 97 -5.46 10.60 -4.44
CA GLU A 97 -5.96 11.77 -5.16
C GLU A 97 -5.54 13.08 -4.51
N ASP A 98 -5.43 13.11 -3.19
CA ASP A 98 -5.04 14.31 -2.45
C ASP A 98 -3.53 14.57 -2.55
N VAL A 99 -2.72 13.52 -2.62
CA VAL A 99 -1.28 13.68 -2.83
C VAL A 99 -1.00 14.20 -4.22
N LEU A 100 -1.76 13.71 -5.21
CA LEU A 100 -1.55 14.07 -6.62
C LEU A 100 -2.21 15.38 -7.03
N ALA A 101 -3.05 15.93 -6.17
CA ALA A 101 -3.79 17.17 -6.47
C ALA A 101 -2.85 18.39 -6.60
#